data_b90ae952d0b38a89c96d300f164e37ea
#
_entry.id   b90ae952d0b38a89c96d300f164e37ea
#
_cell.length_a   1.000
_cell.length_b   1.000
_cell.length_c   1.000
_cell.angle_alpha   90.00
_cell.angle_beta   90.00
_cell.angle_gamma   90.00
#
_symmetry.space_group_name_H-M   'P 1'
#
loop_
_entity.id
_entity.type
_entity.pdbx_description
1 polymer ?
#
loop_
_entity_poly.entity_id
_entity_poly.type
_entity_poly.pdbx_seq_one_letter_code
_entity_poly.pdbx_strand_id
1 'polypeptide(L)'
;MSYIEKINTNGMGIMEKVREAHRKEYGVEPDVIAVAPGRFHLAGEHTWFFKDKTLSMAVNLPVYVSASLREDTSFKFYFVQLEDEKHTNLSSLKLKKEDKWANSIKSILYGFYSGGFELKGIDFTIYSEILPSAGFGITTAVKVASCWAIRELCGLKCSQDQILQVIERANKNFLGTANHSADSFAAIFSKENNLVLTDYAKKSCELVPFNFKEKTVLLTDALVPRIVTWNEDSLMQPENVLLLGELKERKANVSGGWQYEEDKAEVNEVLSVVSEDTKRRLLCVMNEHKCVLDCVNAIQKYDFSSFARSVNRSHQNMRDYDISCPEIDWILKRVHELDENPDDLRNPVNCGRITGKGFGRGIYTILRNSDVGKYKEKLEEYEKIFGFSPKCYSVKPANGVRLI
;
A
#
# COMPACT_ATOMS: atom_id res chain seq x y z
N MET A 1 -9.90 17.54 -21.70
CA MET A 1 -10.26 17.62 -20.28
C MET A 1 -9.97 16.26 -19.67
N SER A 2 -8.89 16.17 -18.92
CA SER A 2 -8.41 14.89 -18.40
C SER A 2 -9.34 14.36 -17.29
N TYR A 3 -9.45 13.04 -17.17
CA TYR A 3 -10.20 12.33 -16.13
C TYR A 3 -9.86 12.82 -14.71
N ILE A 4 -8.72 13.48 -14.54
CA ILE A 4 -8.17 14.04 -13.28
C ILE A 4 -8.92 15.30 -12.82
N GLU A 5 -9.41 16.15 -13.72
CA GLU A 5 -10.15 17.37 -13.34
C GLU A 5 -11.56 17.06 -12.82
N LYS A 6 -12.13 15.89 -13.14
CA LYS A 6 -13.44 15.45 -12.65
C LYS A 6 -13.43 14.87 -11.23
N ILE A 7 -12.28 14.40 -10.73
CA ILE A 7 -12.21 13.75 -9.41
C ILE A 7 -12.14 14.79 -8.26
N ASN A 8 -11.51 15.94 -8.49
CA ASN A 8 -11.26 16.92 -7.44
C ASN A 8 -12.41 17.91 -7.13
N THR A 9 -13.50 17.90 -7.87
CA THR A 9 -14.57 18.91 -7.71
C THR A 9 -15.84 18.43 -7.02
N ASN A 10 -15.96 17.15 -6.60
CA ASN A 10 -17.26 16.62 -6.21
C ASN A 10 -17.24 15.60 -5.05
N GLY A 11 -16.74 15.96 -3.88
CA GLY A 11 -16.90 15.09 -2.69
C GLY A 11 -18.39 14.79 -2.38
N MET A 12 -19.29 15.77 -2.50
CA MET A 12 -20.73 15.53 -2.37
C MET A 12 -21.27 14.70 -3.54
N GLY A 13 -20.82 14.92 -4.77
CA GLY A 13 -21.26 14.15 -5.93
C GLY A 13 -20.91 12.65 -5.91
N ILE A 14 -19.80 12.27 -5.27
CA ILE A 14 -19.42 10.86 -5.15
C ILE A 14 -20.27 10.15 -4.10
N MET A 15 -20.51 10.77 -2.96
CA MET A 15 -21.36 10.20 -1.91
C MET A 15 -22.77 9.92 -2.42
N GLU A 16 -23.35 10.84 -3.17
CA GLU A 16 -24.66 10.65 -3.77
C GLU A 16 -24.65 9.51 -4.82
N LYS A 17 -23.60 9.42 -5.64
CA LYS A 17 -23.43 8.28 -6.57
C LYS A 17 -23.38 6.94 -5.85
N VAL A 18 -22.68 6.87 -4.70
CA VAL A 18 -22.59 5.63 -3.92
C VAL A 18 -23.94 5.26 -3.33
N ARG A 19 -24.69 6.23 -2.80
CA ARG A 19 -26.07 6.04 -2.30
C ARG A 19 -27.02 5.61 -3.41
N GLU A 20 -27.00 6.30 -4.52
CA GLU A 20 -27.83 6.00 -5.68
C GLU A 20 -27.54 4.60 -6.25
N ALA A 21 -26.25 4.21 -6.34
CA ALA A 21 -25.87 2.86 -6.78
C ALA A 21 -26.41 1.78 -5.82
N HIS A 22 -26.33 2.01 -4.51
CA HIS A 22 -26.88 1.09 -3.51
C HIS A 22 -28.40 0.97 -3.61
N ARG A 23 -29.09 2.13 -3.71
CA ARG A 23 -30.55 2.19 -3.86
C ARG A 23 -31.02 1.50 -5.15
N LYS A 24 -30.31 1.70 -6.25
CA LYS A 24 -30.60 1.08 -7.53
C LYS A 24 -30.47 -0.43 -7.48
N GLU A 25 -29.44 -0.93 -6.80
CA GLU A 25 -29.13 -2.36 -6.74
C GLU A 25 -30.06 -3.14 -5.78
N TYR A 26 -30.31 -2.55 -4.59
CA TYR A 26 -31.01 -3.27 -3.51
C TYR A 26 -32.40 -2.72 -3.18
N GLY A 27 -32.80 -1.59 -3.77
CA GLY A 27 -34.10 -0.97 -3.55
C GLY A 27 -34.23 -0.24 -2.21
N VAL A 28 -33.17 -0.14 -1.42
CA VAL A 28 -33.13 0.49 -0.09
C VAL A 28 -32.00 1.50 0.02
N GLU A 29 -32.14 2.47 0.93
CA GLU A 29 -31.01 3.37 1.28
C GLU A 29 -29.97 2.60 2.10
N PRO A 30 -28.68 2.93 1.96
CA PRO A 30 -27.66 2.37 2.85
C PRO A 30 -27.84 2.90 4.27
N ASP A 31 -27.77 2.01 5.26
CA ASP A 31 -27.81 2.37 6.68
C ASP A 31 -26.47 3.03 7.12
N VAL A 32 -25.36 2.67 6.44
CA VAL A 32 -24.01 3.17 6.74
C VAL A 32 -23.16 3.27 5.47
N ILE A 33 -22.27 4.24 5.46
CA ILE A 33 -21.18 4.31 4.47
C ILE A 33 -19.85 4.38 5.21
N ALA A 34 -19.00 3.40 4.97
CA ALA A 34 -17.63 3.38 5.45
C ALA A 34 -16.67 3.79 4.33
N VAL A 35 -15.69 4.62 4.67
CA VAL A 35 -14.70 5.13 3.71
C VAL A 35 -13.30 4.81 4.22
N ALA A 36 -12.51 4.12 3.43
CA ALA A 36 -11.12 3.80 3.74
C ALA A 36 -10.18 4.31 2.64
N PRO A 37 -9.02 4.88 2.99
CA PRO A 37 -8.07 5.42 2.04
C PRO A 37 -7.33 4.32 1.29
N GLY A 38 -6.87 4.61 0.07
CA GLY A 38 -5.78 3.88 -0.56
C GLY A 38 -4.47 4.15 0.18
N ARG A 39 -3.44 3.37 -0.16
CA ARG A 39 -2.10 3.55 0.42
C ARG A 39 -1.01 3.13 -0.55
N PHE A 40 0.18 3.64 -0.36
CA PHE A 40 1.41 3.11 -0.93
C PHE A 40 2.54 3.14 0.11
N HIS A 41 3.60 2.38 -0.14
CA HIS A 41 4.78 2.35 0.72
C HIS A 41 5.89 3.22 0.12
N LEU A 42 6.46 4.09 0.95
CA LEU A 42 7.60 4.91 0.55
C LEU A 42 8.90 4.12 0.60
N ALA A 43 9.05 3.28 1.62
CA ALA A 43 10.19 2.37 1.77
C ALA A 43 9.82 1.21 2.70
N GLY A 44 10.56 0.10 2.61
CA GLY A 44 10.41 -1.04 3.52
C GLY A 44 9.30 -2.01 3.12
N GLU A 45 8.89 -2.08 1.86
CA GLU A 45 7.84 -3.01 1.41
C GLU A 45 8.20 -4.48 1.62
N HIS A 46 9.48 -4.81 1.53
CA HIS A 46 9.99 -6.18 1.55
C HIS A 46 10.67 -6.54 2.88
N THR A 47 10.38 -5.80 3.98
CA THR A 47 11.00 -6.01 5.29
C THR A 47 10.09 -6.70 6.30
N TRP A 48 8.83 -6.94 5.98
CA TRP A 48 7.79 -7.40 6.89
C TRP A 48 8.09 -8.78 7.51
N PHE A 49 8.61 -9.73 6.74
CA PHE A 49 8.96 -11.08 7.22
C PHE A 49 10.17 -11.05 8.15
N PHE A 50 10.99 -10.04 8.05
CA PHE A 50 12.13 -9.77 8.93
C PHE A 50 11.72 -9.00 10.20
N LYS A 51 10.42 -8.76 10.38
CA LYS A 51 9.85 -7.98 11.49
C LYS A 51 10.47 -6.60 11.64
N ASP A 52 10.73 -5.95 10.55
CA ASP A 52 11.34 -4.64 10.48
C ASP A 52 10.30 -3.52 10.34
N LYS A 53 10.64 -2.39 9.75
CA LYS A 53 9.77 -1.22 9.64
C LYS A 53 9.39 -0.93 8.20
N THR A 54 8.17 -0.41 8.00
CA THR A 54 7.69 0.08 6.70
C THR A 54 7.12 1.49 6.88
N LEU A 55 7.54 2.41 6.00
CA LEU A 55 7.01 3.77 5.94
C LEU A 55 5.95 3.85 4.85
N SER A 56 4.72 4.21 5.22
CA SER A 56 3.55 4.22 4.34
C SER A 56 2.86 5.57 4.30
N MET A 57 2.19 5.89 3.20
CA MET A 57 1.27 7.02 3.07
C MET A 57 -0.12 6.51 2.70
N ALA A 58 -1.12 6.83 3.52
CA ALA A 58 -2.51 6.74 3.12
C ALA A 58 -2.85 7.95 2.25
N VAL A 59 -3.63 7.75 1.19
CA VAL A 59 -3.89 8.78 0.19
C VAL A 59 -5.37 9.08 0.01
N ASN A 60 -5.65 10.28 -0.45
CA ASN A 60 -6.99 10.78 -0.73
C ASN A 60 -7.62 10.19 -2.03
N LEU A 61 -7.40 8.92 -2.24
CA LEU A 61 -8.08 8.08 -3.23
C LEU A 61 -8.78 6.95 -2.45
N PRO A 62 -10.00 7.14 -1.96
CA PRO A 62 -10.65 6.18 -1.09
C PRO A 62 -11.44 5.09 -1.83
N VAL A 63 -11.78 4.07 -1.06
CA VAL A 63 -12.87 3.14 -1.34
C VAL A 63 -14.04 3.49 -0.43
N TYR A 64 -15.22 3.52 -0.99
CA TYR A 64 -16.50 3.65 -0.30
C TYR A 64 -17.19 2.28 -0.25
N VAL A 65 -17.65 1.90 0.92
CA VAL A 65 -18.48 0.72 1.14
C VAL A 65 -19.76 1.19 1.78
N SER A 66 -20.84 1.27 1.01
CA SER A 66 -22.19 1.48 1.54
C SER A 66 -22.82 0.15 1.86
N ALA A 67 -23.56 0.07 2.96
CA ALA A 67 -24.14 -1.17 3.41
C ALA A 67 -25.50 -0.96 4.11
N SER A 68 -26.38 -1.97 3.97
CA SER A 68 -27.69 -2.03 4.63
C SER A 68 -27.97 -3.41 5.21
N LEU A 69 -28.75 -3.47 6.29
CA LEU A 69 -29.16 -4.72 6.90
C LEU A 69 -30.19 -5.43 6.02
N ARG A 70 -30.12 -6.76 6.03
CA ARG A 70 -31.09 -7.65 5.40
C ARG A 70 -31.97 -8.32 6.47
N GLU A 71 -33.16 -8.71 6.07
CA GLU A 71 -34.05 -9.52 6.92
C GLU A 71 -33.61 -10.98 7.00
N ASP A 72 -32.88 -11.47 5.97
CA ASP A 72 -32.32 -12.83 5.92
C ASP A 72 -30.86 -12.85 6.45
N THR A 73 -30.21 -14.02 6.38
CA THR A 73 -28.82 -14.23 6.82
C THR A 73 -27.83 -14.28 5.66
N SER A 74 -28.23 -13.81 4.48
CA SER A 74 -27.37 -13.80 3.30
C SER A 74 -26.57 -12.49 3.17
N PHE A 75 -25.53 -12.52 2.35
CA PHE A 75 -24.69 -11.38 2.04
C PHE A 75 -24.65 -11.19 0.53
N LYS A 76 -24.90 -9.98 0.07
CA LYS A 76 -24.78 -9.62 -1.33
C LYS A 76 -23.74 -8.52 -1.48
N PHE A 77 -23.02 -8.53 -2.59
CA PHE A 77 -21.93 -7.62 -2.87
C PHE A 77 -22.08 -7.10 -4.30
N TYR A 78 -22.06 -5.80 -4.48
CA TYR A 78 -22.08 -5.16 -5.79
C TYR A 78 -20.89 -4.20 -5.94
N PHE A 79 -20.11 -4.35 -7.01
CA PHE A 79 -19.00 -3.45 -7.30
C PHE A 79 -19.37 -2.54 -8.47
N VAL A 80 -19.57 -1.28 -8.20
CA VAL A 80 -20.15 -0.30 -9.14
C VAL A 80 -19.39 -0.22 -10.46
N GLN A 81 -18.05 -0.05 -10.41
CA GLN A 81 -17.25 0.12 -11.64
C GLN A 81 -17.06 -1.18 -12.44
N LEU A 82 -17.36 -2.32 -11.87
CA LEU A 82 -17.30 -3.64 -12.54
C LEU A 82 -18.68 -4.12 -13.00
N GLU A 83 -19.75 -3.46 -12.53
CA GLU A 83 -21.15 -3.89 -12.74
C GLU A 83 -21.33 -5.37 -12.43
N ASP A 84 -20.66 -5.85 -11.36
CA ASP A 84 -20.59 -7.28 -11.00
C ASP A 84 -21.18 -7.52 -9.62
N GLU A 85 -22.14 -8.43 -9.53
CA GLU A 85 -22.80 -8.86 -8.31
C GLU A 85 -22.28 -10.24 -7.87
N LYS A 86 -22.10 -10.41 -6.55
CA LYS A 86 -21.78 -11.69 -5.90
C LYS A 86 -22.62 -11.85 -4.65
N HIS A 87 -22.81 -13.10 -4.22
CA HIS A 87 -23.52 -13.39 -2.98
C HIS A 87 -22.93 -14.60 -2.25
N THR A 88 -23.23 -14.69 -0.96
CA THR A 88 -22.87 -15.83 -0.11
C THR A 88 -23.75 -15.88 1.14
N ASN A 89 -23.64 -16.97 1.90
CA ASN A 89 -24.12 -17.06 3.28
C ASN A 89 -23.03 -17.66 4.17
N LEU A 90 -23.19 -17.61 5.49
CA LEU A 90 -22.16 -18.13 6.40
C LEU A 90 -21.91 -19.62 6.25
N SER A 91 -22.96 -20.43 5.97
CA SER A 91 -22.84 -21.87 5.81
C SER A 91 -22.09 -22.29 4.54
N SER A 92 -22.06 -21.43 3.51
CA SER A 92 -21.35 -21.64 2.24
C SER A 92 -20.13 -20.75 2.07
N LEU A 93 -19.68 -20.10 3.15
CA LEU A 93 -18.58 -19.15 3.12
C LEU A 93 -17.24 -19.85 2.85
N LYS A 94 -16.76 -19.74 1.63
CA LYS A 94 -15.48 -20.30 1.18
C LYS A 94 -14.82 -19.44 0.12
N LEU A 95 -13.52 -19.58 -0.01
CA LEU A 95 -12.76 -18.96 -1.09
C LEU A 95 -13.19 -19.59 -2.43
N LYS A 96 -13.56 -18.76 -3.40
CA LYS A 96 -13.86 -19.18 -4.75
C LYS A 96 -13.08 -18.32 -5.73
N LYS A 97 -12.41 -18.96 -6.68
CA LYS A 97 -11.57 -18.26 -7.66
C LYS A 97 -12.37 -17.29 -8.53
N GLU A 98 -13.60 -17.65 -8.86
CA GLU A 98 -14.55 -16.87 -9.65
C GLU A 98 -15.07 -15.62 -8.93
N ASP A 99 -15.04 -15.58 -7.59
CA ASP A 99 -15.52 -14.45 -6.80
C ASP A 99 -14.50 -13.28 -6.74
N LYS A 100 -13.27 -13.49 -7.22
CA LYS A 100 -12.23 -12.46 -7.40
C LYS A 100 -12.23 -11.41 -6.27
N TRP A 101 -12.69 -10.20 -6.56
CA TRP A 101 -12.74 -9.05 -5.66
C TRP A 101 -13.61 -9.27 -4.40
N ALA A 102 -14.73 -10.03 -4.55
CA ALA A 102 -15.65 -10.30 -3.45
C ALA A 102 -15.02 -11.17 -2.36
N ASN A 103 -13.97 -11.96 -2.68
CA ASN A 103 -13.22 -12.71 -1.68
C ASN A 103 -12.61 -11.80 -0.61
N SER A 104 -12.36 -10.53 -0.90
CA SER A 104 -11.89 -9.55 0.10
C SER A 104 -12.92 -9.33 1.20
N ILE A 105 -14.21 -9.15 0.86
CA ILE A 105 -15.29 -8.96 1.83
C ILE A 105 -15.63 -10.29 2.50
N LYS A 106 -15.72 -11.38 1.74
CA LYS A 106 -15.94 -12.75 2.26
C LYS A 106 -14.88 -13.12 3.31
N SER A 107 -13.63 -12.72 3.08
CA SER A 107 -12.57 -12.97 4.06
C SER A 107 -12.80 -12.23 5.38
N ILE A 108 -13.38 -11.03 5.34
CA ILE A 108 -13.71 -10.26 6.54
C ILE A 108 -14.90 -10.88 7.27
N LEU A 109 -15.94 -11.31 6.56
CA LEU A 109 -17.03 -12.07 7.17
C LEU A 109 -16.50 -13.33 7.87
N TYR A 110 -15.58 -14.06 7.24
CA TYR A 110 -14.90 -15.20 7.87
C TYR A 110 -14.11 -14.79 9.11
N GLY A 111 -13.37 -13.68 9.03
CA GLY A 111 -12.55 -13.17 10.14
C GLY A 111 -13.38 -12.83 11.38
N PHE A 112 -14.57 -12.23 11.20
CA PHE A 112 -15.52 -11.99 12.29
C PHE A 112 -16.15 -13.29 12.77
N TYR A 113 -16.74 -14.09 11.87
CA TYR A 113 -17.41 -15.33 12.21
C TYR A 113 -16.51 -16.31 12.96
N SER A 114 -15.29 -16.55 12.47
CA SER A 114 -14.30 -17.39 13.13
C SER A 114 -13.75 -16.78 14.45
N GLY A 115 -13.95 -15.49 14.65
CA GLY A 115 -13.67 -14.76 15.89
C GLY A 115 -14.78 -14.84 16.93
N GLY A 116 -15.89 -15.55 16.64
CA GLY A 116 -17.03 -15.73 17.53
C GLY A 116 -18.01 -14.54 17.54
N PHE A 117 -17.96 -13.65 16.54
CA PHE A 117 -18.90 -12.55 16.39
C PHE A 117 -20.16 -13.02 15.63
N GLU A 118 -21.32 -12.61 16.13
CA GLU A 118 -22.59 -12.83 15.44
C GLU A 118 -22.78 -11.82 14.31
N LEU A 119 -23.08 -12.32 13.13
CA LEU A 119 -23.27 -11.50 11.93
C LEU A 119 -24.72 -11.57 11.46
N LYS A 120 -25.25 -10.43 11.04
CA LYS A 120 -26.55 -10.29 10.35
C LYS A 120 -26.31 -10.30 8.85
N GLY A 121 -27.34 -10.57 8.05
CA GLY A 121 -27.27 -10.42 6.60
C GLY A 121 -27.09 -8.95 6.20
N ILE A 122 -26.27 -8.71 5.19
CA ILE A 122 -25.89 -7.35 4.75
C ILE A 122 -25.77 -7.30 3.23
N ASP A 123 -26.32 -6.26 2.65
CA ASP A 123 -26.07 -5.83 1.28
C ASP A 123 -24.94 -4.82 1.24
N PHE A 124 -23.94 -5.02 0.35
CA PHE A 124 -22.78 -4.15 0.21
C PHE A 124 -22.68 -3.60 -1.20
N THR A 125 -22.47 -2.29 -1.32
CA THR A 125 -22.07 -1.65 -2.57
C THR A 125 -20.68 -1.05 -2.42
N ILE A 126 -19.79 -1.36 -3.35
CA ILE A 126 -18.40 -0.90 -3.35
C ILE A 126 -18.19 0.08 -4.50
N TYR A 127 -17.63 1.24 -4.19
CA TYR A 127 -17.16 2.21 -5.16
C TYR A 127 -15.70 2.58 -4.85
N SER A 128 -14.83 2.60 -5.85
CA SER A 128 -13.40 2.83 -5.65
C SER A 128 -12.89 3.99 -6.50
N GLU A 129 -12.19 4.93 -5.87
CA GLU A 129 -11.36 5.91 -6.58
C GLU A 129 -9.93 5.40 -6.83
N ILE A 130 -9.56 4.27 -6.24
CA ILE A 130 -8.25 3.64 -6.42
C ILE A 130 -8.26 2.85 -7.73
N LEU A 131 -7.21 3.03 -8.54
CA LEU A 131 -7.01 2.24 -9.75
C LEU A 131 -6.81 0.75 -9.42
N PRO A 132 -7.59 -0.14 -10.06
CA PRO A 132 -7.37 -1.58 -9.91
C PRO A 132 -5.96 -1.97 -10.38
N SER A 133 -5.32 -2.87 -9.65
CA SER A 133 -4.02 -3.47 -9.99
C SER A 133 -2.80 -2.54 -9.97
N ALA A 134 -2.96 -1.26 -9.68
CA ALA A 134 -1.84 -0.31 -9.62
C ALA A 134 -0.96 -0.45 -8.36
N GLY A 135 -1.35 -1.28 -7.39
CA GLY A 135 -0.58 -1.46 -6.15
C GLY A 135 -0.93 -0.47 -5.03
N PHE A 136 -1.95 0.37 -5.23
CA PHE A 136 -2.31 1.46 -4.29
C PHE A 136 -3.31 1.04 -3.21
N GLY A 137 -3.43 -0.25 -2.91
CA GLY A 137 -4.09 -0.74 -1.69
C GLY A 137 -5.61 -0.94 -1.75
N ILE A 138 -6.21 -1.04 -2.92
CA ILE A 138 -7.66 -1.23 -3.07
C ILE A 138 -8.21 -2.41 -2.22
N THR A 139 -7.53 -3.56 -2.23
CA THR A 139 -7.97 -4.75 -1.49
C THR A 139 -8.01 -4.50 0.01
N THR A 140 -7.00 -3.81 0.55
CA THR A 140 -6.97 -3.45 1.97
C THR A 140 -8.03 -2.41 2.31
N ALA A 141 -8.22 -1.40 1.48
CA ALA A 141 -9.25 -0.38 1.68
C ALA A 141 -10.66 -1.01 1.69
N VAL A 142 -10.95 -1.94 0.77
CA VAL A 142 -12.22 -2.70 0.77
C VAL A 142 -12.38 -3.49 2.06
N LYS A 143 -11.35 -4.23 2.52
CA LYS A 143 -11.41 -5.00 3.77
C LYS A 143 -11.67 -4.11 4.98
N VAL A 144 -10.91 -3.02 5.10
CA VAL A 144 -11.01 -2.11 6.24
C VAL A 144 -12.36 -1.39 6.26
N ALA A 145 -12.83 -0.86 5.13
CA ALA A 145 -14.15 -0.24 5.05
C ALA A 145 -15.27 -1.23 5.38
N SER A 146 -15.17 -2.47 4.88
CA SER A 146 -16.14 -3.54 5.20
C SER A 146 -16.14 -3.91 6.69
N CYS A 147 -14.96 -3.92 7.35
CA CYS A 147 -14.89 -4.15 8.81
C CYS A 147 -15.68 -3.08 9.57
N TRP A 148 -15.55 -1.81 9.19
CA TRP A 148 -16.25 -0.70 9.84
C TRP A 148 -17.76 -0.78 9.60
N ALA A 149 -18.19 -1.07 8.37
CA ALA A 149 -19.60 -1.24 8.04
C ALA A 149 -20.23 -2.41 8.81
N ILE A 150 -19.58 -3.57 8.84
CA ILE A 150 -20.07 -4.76 9.57
C ILE A 150 -20.13 -4.47 11.07
N ARG A 151 -19.08 -3.88 11.63
CA ARG A 151 -19.03 -3.52 13.06
C ARG A 151 -20.23 -2.66 13.45
N GLU A 152 -20.51 -1.63 12.66
CA GLU A 152 -21.60 -0.68 12.92
C GLU A 152 -22.96 -1.37 12.80
N LEU A 153 -23.23 -2.02 11.66
CA LEU A 153 -24.54 -2.63 11.36
C LEU A 153 -24.90 -3.79 12.30
N CYS A 154 -23.90 -4.59 12.67
CA CYS A 154 -24.12 -5.69 13.62
C CYS A 154 -24.03 -5.25 15.09
N GLY A 155 -23.76 -3.98 15.38
CA GLY A 155 -23.59 -3.46 16.75
C GLY A 155 -22.45 -4.10 17.53
N LEU A 156 -21.35 -4.47 16.83
CA LEU A 156 -20.25 -5.22 17.43
C LEU A 156 -19.37 -4.31 18.29
N LYS A 157 -19.24 -4.64 19.57
CA LYS A 157 -18.33 -3.99 20.49
C LYS A 157 -16.94 -4.61 20.38
N CYS A 158 -16.19 -4.21 19.35
CA CYS A 158 -14.82 -4.67 19.12
C CYS A 158 -13.84 -3.50 19.05
N SER A 159 -12.68 -3.68 19.68
CA SER A 159 -11.58 -2.72 19.67
C SER A 159 -10.87 -2.71 18.29
N GLN A 160 -10.04 -1.70 18.05
CA GLN A 160 -9.19 -1.66 16.85
C GLN A 160 -8.24 -2.86 16.76
N ASP A 161 -7.71 -3.33 17.91
CA ASP A 161 -6.88 -4.53 17.94
C ASP A 161 -7.64 -5.79 17.54
N GLN A 162 -8.90 -5.91 17.98
CA GLN A 162 -9.77 -7.02 17.54
C GLN A 162 -10.08 -6.94 16.04
N ILE A 163 -10.25 -5.75 15.47
CA ILE A 163 -10.37 -5.57 14.02
C ILE A 163 -9.09 -6.01 13.30
N LEU A 164 -7.90 -5.64 13.81
CA LEU A 164 -6.64 -6.11 13.23
C LEU A 164 -6.54 -7.64 13.26
N GLN A 165 -6.99 -8.29 14.33
CA GLN A 165 -7.06 -9.76 14.42
C GLN A 165 -8.07 -10.35 13.43
N VAL A 166 -9.21 -9.69 13.19
CA VAL A 166 -10.18 -10.08 12.15
C VAL A 166 -9.51 -10.06 10.77
N ILE A 167 -8.79 -8.98 10.45
CA ILE A 167 -8.07 -8.84 9.18
C ILE A 167 -6.94 -9.89 9.05
N GLU A 168 -6.21 -10.16 10.14
CA GLU A 168 -5.17 -11.19 10.14
C GLU A 168 -5.76 -12.58 9.87
N ARG A 169 -6.86 -12.97 10.53
CA ARG A 169 -7.58 -14.22 10.26
C ARG A 169 -8.08 -14.29 8.81
N ALA A 170 -8.64 -13.18 8.30
CA ALA A 170 -9.08 -13.06 6.93
C ALA A 170 -7.94 -13.34 5.93
N ASN A 171 -6.76 -12.76 6.16
CA ASN A 171 -5.61 -12.93 5.29
C ASN A 171 -5.04 -14.34 5.38
N LYS A 172 -4.70 -14.81 6.59
CA LYS A 172 -4.01 -16.09 6.80
C LYS A 172 -4.90 -17.30 6.56
N ASN A 173 -6.09 -17.31 7.18
CA ASN A 173 -6.90 -18.52 7.27
C ASN A 173 -7.91 -18.64 6.13
N PHE A 174 -8.38 -17.52 5.56
CA PHE A 174 -9.33 -17.56 4.45
C PHE A 174 -8.66 -17.38 3.09
N LEU A 175 -7.79 -16.37 2.95
CA LEU A 175 -7.13 -16.05 1.68
C LEU A 175 -5.82 -16.84 1.47
N GLY A 176 -5.24 -17.43 2.52
CA GLY A 176 -3.94 -18.10 2.46
C GLY A 176 -2.80 -17.15 2.09
N THR A 177 -2.90 -15.87 2.46
CA THR A 177 -1.92 -14.85 2.12
C THR A 177 -1.21 -14.31 3.36
N ALA A 178 0.00 -13.79 3.17
CA ALA A 178 0.72 -13.10 4.23
C ALA A 178 -0.08 -11.89 4.76
N ASN A 179 0.07 -11.62 6.06
CA ASN A 179 -0.55 -10.47 6.70
C ASN A 179 0.42 -9.30 6.74
N HIS A 180 0.38 -8.44 5.73
CA HIS A 180 1.12 -7.19 5.70
C HIS A 180 0.44 -6.14 6.57
N SER A 181 0.76 -6.11 7.87
CA SER A 181 0.09 -5.23 8.83
C SER A 181 0.27 -3.74 8.51
N ALA A 182 1.35 -3.33 7.84
CA ALA A 182 1.55 -1.95 7.38
C ALA A 182 0.40 -1.45 6.50
N ASP A 183 -0.17 -2.31 5.68
CA ASP A 183 -1.34 -1.99 4.87
C ASP A 183 -2.53 -1.59 5.73
N SER A 184 -2.85 -2.44 6.71
CA SER A 184 -3.98 -2.21 7.62
C SER A 184 -3.73 -1.03 8.54
N PHE A 185 -2.50 -0.88 9.06
CA PHE A 185 -2.15 0.27 9.91
C PHE A 185 -2.27 1.58 9.14
N ALA A 186 -1.81 1.65 7.90
CA ALA A 186 -1.97 2.84 7.08
C ALA A 186 -3.46 3.15 6.83
N ALA A 187 -4.28 2.15 6.50
CA ALA A 187 -5.70 2.36 6.22
C ALA A 187 -6.53 2.70 7.48
N ILE A 188 -6.08 2.32 8.68
CA ILE A 188 -6.84 2.52 9.93
C ILE A 188 -6.37 3.75 10.70
N PHE A 189 -5.06 3.91 10.90
CA PHE A 189 -4.50 4.85 11.87
C PHE A 189 -3.93 6.13 11.26
N SER A 190 -3.90 6.25 9.93
CA SER A 190 -3.37 7.45 9.29
C SER A 190 -4.16 8.71 9.64
N LYS A 191 -3.46 9.84 9.60
CA LYS A 191 -4.03 11.19 9.74
C LYS A 191 -3.49 12.10 8.64
N GLU A 192 -4.26 13.11 8.28
CA GLU A 192 -3.83 14.14 7.35
C GLU A 192 -2.45 14.69 7.71
N ASN A 193 -1.66 14.97 6.69
CA ASN A 193 -0.28 15.49 6.81
C ASN A 193 0.68 14.57 7.58
N ASN A 194 0.37 13.28 7.72
CA ASN A 194 1.24 12.31 8.36
C ASN A 194 1.45 11.09 7.48
N LEU A 195 2.63 10.48 7.60
CA LEU A 195 2.95 9.13 7.20
C LEU A 195 2.70 8.17 8.37
N VAL A 196 2.65 6.89 8.07
CA VAL A 196 2.53 5.83 9.07
C VAL A 196 3.79 4.99 9.03
N LEU A 197 4.56 5.00 10.11
CA LEU A 197 5.69 4.11 10.32
C LEU A 197 5.21 2.89 11.10
N THR A 198 5.15 1.75 10.43
CA THR A 198 4.80 0.47 11.03
C THR A 198 6.04 -0.23 11.56
N ASP A 199 5.99 -0.71 12.79
CA ASP A 199 6.99 -1.58 13.41
C ASP A 199 6.41 -3.00 13.54
N TYR A 200 6.87 -3.93 12.72
CA TYR A 200 6.36 -5.30 12.71
C TYR A 200 6.76 -6.10 13.95
N ALA A 201 7.93 -5.80 14.56
CA ALA A 201 8.38 -6.47 15.77
C ALA A 201 7.49 -6.12 16.96
N LYS A 202 7.13 -4.84 17.09
CA LYS A 202 6.26 -4.32 18.15
C LYS A 202 4.78 -4.47 17.84
N LYS A 203 4.41 -4.83 16.61
CA LYS A 203 3.03 -4.85 16.10
C LYS A 203 2.29 -3.52 16.34
N SER A 204 2.98 -2.43 16.11
CA SER A 204 2.48 -1.07 16.35
C SER A 204 2.81 -0.14 15.19
N CYS A 205 2.22 1.04 15.20
CA CYS A 205 2.59 2.09 14.27
C CYS A 205 2.65 3.44 14.98
N GLU A 206 3.40 4.35 14.39
CA GLU A 206 3.49 5.75 14.80
C GLU A 206 3.27 6.69 13.61
N LEU A 207 2.78 7.89 13.91
CA LEU A 207 2.57 8.93 12.91
C LEU A 207 3.86 9.76 12.77
N VAL A 208 4.30 9.94 11.53
CA VAL A 208 5.46 10.77 11.17
C VAL A 208 4.96 11.98 10.39
N PRO A 209 5.04 13.22 10.93
CA PRO A 209 4.58 14.42 10.24
C PRO A 209 5.28 14.59 8.88
N PHE A 210 4.51 14.80 7.82
CA PHE A 210 5.01 14.95 6.46
C PHE A 210 4.74 16.37 5.96
N ASN A 211 5.70 17.27 6.16
CA ASN A 211 5.56 18.72 5.94
C ASN A 211 6.62 19.28 4.98
N PHE A 212 6.85 18.63 3.84
CA PHE A 212 7.69 19.22 2.81
C PHE A 212 6.89 20.24 1.99
N LYS A 213 7.13 21.53 2.27
CA LYS A 213 6.51 22.63 1.52
C LYS A 213 6.95 22.58 0.06
N GLU A 214 6.09 23.09 -0.84
CA GLU A 214 6.37 23.21 -2.27
C GLU A 214 6.65 21.87 -2.98
N LYS A 215 6.22 20.78 -2.37
CA LYS A 215 6.29 19.42 -2.94
C LYS A 215 4.92 18.86 -3.25
N THR A 216 4.81 18.23 -4.40
CA THR A 216 3.62 17.48 -4.81
C THR A 216 3.95 16.01 -4.88
N VAL A 217 3.11 15.19 -4.24
CA VAL A 217 3.17 13.73 -4.36
C VAL A 217 2.29 13.29 -5.53
N LEU A 218 2.87 12.54 -6.44
CA LEU A 218 2.16 11.96 -7.57
C LEU A 218 2.21 10.44 -7.50
N LEU A 219 1.08 9.81 -7.77
CA LEU A 219 1.01 8.36 -8.02
C LEU A 219 0.81 8.14 -9.51
N THR A 220 1.66 7.35 -10.12
CA THR A 220 1.58 7.01 -11.55
C THR A 220 1.38 5.52 -11.72
N ASP A 221 0.33 5.13 -12.44
CA ASP A 221 0.17 3.78 -12.98
C ASP A 221 0.77 3.77 -14.39
N ALA A 222 1.91 3.13 -14.54
CA ALA A 222 2.62 3.03 -15.81
C ALA A 222 1.96 2.07 -16.82
N LEU A 223 0.92 1.32 -16.40
CA LEU A 223 0.18 0.33 -17.19
C LEU A 223 1.05 -0.79 -17.80
N VAL A 224 2.25 -0.99 -17.29
CA VAL A 224 3.07 -2.16 -17.65
C VAL A 224 2.36 -3.43 -17.19
N PRO A 225 2.25 -4.47 -18.02
CA PRO A 225 1.71 -5.76 -17.59
C PRO A 225 2.49 -6.30 -16.39
N ARG A 226 1.78 -6.57 -15.30
CA ARG A 226 2.41 -7.02 -14.07
C ARG A 226 2.91 -8.46 -14.21
N ILE A 227 4.21 -8.63 -14.20
CA ILE A 227 4.85 -9.94 -14.09
C ILE A 227 5.43 -10.01 -12.68
N VAL A 228 4.93 -10.93 -11.86
CA VAL A 228 5.49 -11.18 -10.52
C VAL A 228 6.68 -12.10 -10.70
N THR A 229 7.88 -11.54 -10.71
CA THR A 229 9.13 -12.30 -10.83
C THR A 229 9.82 -12.54 -9.50
N TRP A 230 9.55 -11.69 -8.50
CA TRP A 230 10.17 -11.77 -7.18
C TRP A 230 9.29 -12.58 -6.23
N ASN A 231 9.84 -13.68 -5.73
CA ASN A 231 9.17 -14.55 -4.78
C ASN A 231 9.74 -14.34 -3.37
N GLU A 232 8.98 -13.64 -2.51
CA GLU A 232 9.33 -13.45 -1.10
C GLU A 232 9.42 -14.78 -0.34
N ASP A 233 8.67 -15.80 -0.75
CA ASP A 233 8.60 -17.08 -0.04
C ASP A 233 9.98 -17.76 0.03
N SER A 234 10.84 -17.55 -0.98
CA SER A 234 12.21 -18.07 -0.98
C SER A 234 13.09 -17.46 0.10
N LEU A 235 12.78 -16.24 0.55
CA LEU A 235 13.50 -15.56 1.64
C LEU A 235 12.96 -15.90 3.03
N MET A 236 11.75 -16.44 3.10
CA MET A 236 11.12 -16.83 4.37
C MET A 236 11.50 -18.23 4.83
N GLN A 237 12.45 -18.88 4.16
CA GLN A 237 13.00 -20.15 4.64
C GLN A 237 13.60 -19.94 6.04
N PRO A 238 13.40 -20.91 6.97
CA PRO A 238 13.86 -20.77 8.36
C PRO A 238 15.34 -20.37 8.47
N GLU A 239 16.20 -20.91 7.63
CA GLU A 239 17.64 -20.63 7.59
C GLU A 239 17.93 -19.16 7.27
N ASN A 240 17.23 -18.58 6.29
CA ASN A 240 17.39 -17.18 5.91
C ASN A 240 16.91 -16.23 7.02
N VAL A 241 15.79 -16.58 7.66
CA VAL A 241 15.25 -15.81 8.79
C VAL A 241 16.22 -15.84 9.98
N LEU A 242 16.85 -17.00 10.26
CA LEU A 242 17.86 -17.12 11.31
C LEU A 242 19.10 -16.28 11.01
N LEU A 243 19.63 -16.33 9.78
CA LEU A 243 20.79 -15.52 9.37
C LEU A 243 20.53 -14.02 9.49
N LEU A 244 19.37 -13.55 9.06
CA LEU A 244 18.97 -12.16 9.24
C LEU A 244 18.80 -11.81 10.73
N GLY A 245 18.29 -12.74 11.54
CA GLY A 245 18.16 -12.60 12.97
C GLY A 245 19.53 -12.43 13.64
N GLU A 246 20.51 -13.28 13.30
CA GLU A 246 21.88 -13.20 13.79
C GLU A 246 22.55 -11.87 13.44
N LEU A 247 22.44 -11.43 12.18
CA LEU A 247 22.93 -10.14 11.75
C LEU A 247 22.31 -8.99 12.57
N LYS A 248 21.00 -9.05 12.82
CA LYS A 248 20.29 -8.05 13.62
C LYS A 248 20.76 -8.01 15.06
N GLU A 249 20.98 -9.17 15.69
CA GLU A 249 21.46 -9.27 17.07
C GLU A 249 22.88 -8.75 17.23
N ARG A 250 23.78 -9.05 16.30
CA ARG A 250 25.17 -8.54 16.33
C ARG A 250 25.23 -7.02 16.37
N LYS A 251 24.26 -6.32 15.77
CA LYS A 251 24.20 -4.85 15.70
C LYS A 251 23.15 -4.20 16.62
N ALA A 252 22.44 -4.99 17.43
CA ALA A 252 21.41 -4.44 18.33
C ALA A 252 21.94 -3.40 19.32
N ASN A 253 23.23 -3.42 19.62
CA ASN A 253 23.90 -2.52 20.56
C ASN A 253 24.60 -1.33 19.88
N VAL A 254 24.53 -1.21 18.56
CA VAL A 254 25.20 -0.12 17.80
C VAL A 254 24.17 0.94 17.43
N SER A 255 24.35 2.14 17.93
CA SER A 255 23.51 3.28 17.56
C SER A 255 23.70 3.60 16.07
N GLY A 256 22.65 3.44 15.26
CA GLY A 256 22.68 3.75 13.81
C GLY A 256 22.31 2.58 12.90
N GLY A 257 22.17 1.36 13.43
CA GLY A 257 21.82 0.19 12.61
C GLY A 257 22.96 -0.28 11.69
N TRP A 258 22.64 -1.18 10.76
CA TRP A 258 23.59 -1.67 9.78
C TRP A 258 24.01 -0.58 8.80
N GLN A 259 25.33 -0.38 8.66
CA GLN A 259 25.94 0.37 7.57
C GLN A 259 26.68 -0.63 6.67
N TYR A 260 26.00 -1.14 5.64
CA TYR A 260 26.53 -2.22 4.80
C TYR A 260 27.95 -1.96 4.29
N GLU A 261 28.29 -0.72 3.92
CA GLU A 261 29.63 -0.39 3.41
C GLU A 261 30.72 -0.51 4.48
N GLU A 262 30.37 -0.24 5.76
CA GLU A 262 31.30 -0.36 6.89
C GLU A 262 31.36 -1.78 7.43
N ASP A 263 30.24 -2.51 7.35
CA ASP A 263 30.07 -3.86 7.91
C ASP A 263 30.18 -4.97 6.85
N LYS A 264 30.63 -4.64 5.66
CA LYS A 264 30.62 -5.53 4.49
C LYS A 264 31.32 -6.87 4.73
N ALA A 265 32.45 -6.87 5.45
CA ALA A 265 33.20 -8.10 5.74
C ALA A 265 32.40 -9.05 6.62
N GLU A 266 31.80 -8.53 7.71
CA GLU A 266 30.99 -9.32 8.67
C GLU A 266 29.72 -9.84 8.00
N VAL A 267 29.03 -9.01 7.23
CA VAL A 267 27.83 -9.43 6.48
C VAL A 267 28.17 -10.52 5.47
N ASN A 268 29.27 -10.37 4.74
CA ASN A 268 29.71 -11.37 3.78
C ASN A 268 30.10 -12.69 4.45
N GLU A 269 30.71 -12.65 5.64
CA GLU A 269 31.03 -13.85 6.43
C GLU A 269 29.74 -14.60 6.80
N VAL A 270 28.78 -13.92 7.41
CA VAL A 270 27.50 -14.55 7.85
C VAL A 270 26.71 -15.07 6.65
N LEU A 271 26.68 -14.34 5.53
CA LEU A 271 25.96 -14.74 4.33
C LEU A 271 26.76 -15.66 3.38
N SER A 272 27.96 -16.10 3.78
CA SER A 272 28.78 -17.00 2.96
C SER A 272 28.19 -18.40 2.76
N VAL A 273 27.25 -18.80 3.64
CA VAL A 273 26.61 -20.13 3.65
C VAL A 273 25.43 -20.26 2.70
N VAL A 274 24.96 -19.15 2.11
CA VAL A 274 23.84 -19.15 1.16
C VAL A 274 24.30 -18.88 -0.26
N SER A 275 23.43 -19.18 -1.25
CA SER A 275 23.71 -18.89 -2.66
C SER A 275 23.84 -17.37 -2.89
N GLU A 276 24.63 -16.97 -3.90
CA GLU A 276 24.80 -15.57 -4.26
C GLU A 276 23.46 -14.86 -4.58
N ASP A 277 22.49 -15.57 -5.18
CA ASP A 277 21.17 -15.03 -5.44
C ASP A 277 20.40 -14.76 -4.12
N THR A 278 20.42 -15.71 -3.19
CA THR A 278 19.83 -15.54 -1.85
C THR A 278 20.51 -14.42 -1.10
N LYS A 279 21.85 -14.35 -1.12
CA LYS A 279 22.63 -13.29 -0.49
C LYS A 279 22.25 -11.91 -1.02
N ARG A 280 22.16 -11.74 -2.35
CA ARG A 280 21.72 -10.49 -2.98
C ARG A 280 20.35 -10.06 -2.44
N ARG A 281 19.39 -10.98 -2.36
CA ARG A 281 18.03 -10.70 -1.86
C ARG A 281 18.01 -10.32 -0.39
N LEU A 282 18.79 -11.01 0.45
CA LEU A 282 18.91 -10.66 1.88
C LEU A 282 19.53 -9.27 2.05
N LEU A 283 20.53 -8.90 1.25
CA LEU A 283 21.09 -7.56 1.24
C LEU A 283 20.07 -6.49 0.85
N CYS A 284 19.15 -6.80 -0.07
CA CYS A 284 18.04 -5.89 -0.40
C CYS A 284 17.23 -5.53 0.85
N VAL A 285 16.83 -6.53 1.61
CA VAL A 285 16.04 -6.35 2.83
C VAL A 285 16.78 -5.45 3.84
N MET A 286 18.08 -5.71 4.03
CA MET A 286 18.91 -4.90 4.95
C MET A 286 19.03 -3.44 4.48
N ASN A 287 19.27 -3.23 3.19
CA ASN A 287 19.35 -1.88 2.61
C ASN A 287 18.01 -1.15 2.69
N GLU A 288 16.89 -1.83 2.48
CA GLU A 288 15.55 -1.24 2.64
C GLU A 288 15.31 -0.79 4.08
N HIS A 289 15.71 -1.56 5.07
CA HIS A 289 15.63 -1.15 6.47
C HIS A 289 16.33 0.20 6.70
N LYS A 290 17.57 0.33 6.22
CA LYS A 290 18.32 1.57 6.31
C LYS A 290 17.60 2.71 5.60
N CYS A 291 17.07 2.49 4.41
CA CYS A 291 16.32 3.53 3.69
C CYS A 291 15.10 4.03 4.48
N VAL A 292 14.39 3.14 5.19
CA VAL A 292 13.27 3.55 6.06
C VAL A 292 13.74 4.47 7.18
N LEU A 293 14.82 4.10 7.89
CA LEU A 293 15.36 4.91 8.98
C LEU A 293 15.86 6.26 8.50
N ASP A 294 16.59 6.27 7.39
CA ASP A 294 17.12 7.51 6.77
C ASP A 294 15.97 8.43 6.33
N CYS A 295 14.89 7.90 5.75
CA CYS A 295 13.69 8.67 5.41
C CYS A 295 13.06 9.32 6.64
N VAL A 296 12.86 8.56 7.72
CA VAL A 296 12.27 9.07 8.96
C VAL A 296 13.15 10.16 9.58
N ASN A 297 14.46 9.94 9.67
CA ASN A 297 15.41 10.92 10.18
C ASN A 297 15.42 12.23 9.37
N ALA A 298 15.38 12.11 8.04
CA ALA A 298 15.33 13.25 7.13
C ALA A 298 14.04 14.07 7.28
N ILE A 299 12.90 13.39 7.42
CA ILE A 299 11.60 14.03 7.67
C ILE A 299 11.63 14.80 9.00
N GLN A 300 12.16 14.20 10.06
CA GLN A 300 12.27 14.84 11.38
C GLN A 300 13.16 16.09 11.37
N LYS A 301 14.17 16.11 10.48
CA LYS A 301 15.07 17.25 10.27
C LYS A 301 14.59 18.26 9.24
N TYR A 302 13.44 18.00 8.61
CA TYR A 302 12.95 18.79 7.47
C TYR A 302 13.94 18.87 6.29
N ASP A 303 14.79 17.86 6.15
CA ASP A 303 15.80 17.75 5.09
C ASP A 303 15.26 16.93 3.90
N PHE A 304 14.69 17.64 2.92
CA PHE A 304 14.15 17.00 1.73
C PHE A 304 15.24 16.31 0.89
N SER A 305 16.42 16.89 0.79
CA SER A 305 17.50 16.29 -0.03
C SER A 305 17.95 14.94 0.52
N SER A 306 18.12 14.83 1.85
CA SER A 306 18.42 13.54 2.49
C SER A 306 17.28 12.55 2.35
N PHE A 307 16.04 12.99 2.47
CA PHE A 307 14.87 12.16 2.21
C PHE A 307 14.85 11.65 0.77
N ALA A 308 15.02 12.54 -0.20
CA ALA A 308 15.02 12.20 -1.63
C ALA A 308 16.14 11.22 -1.99
N ARG A 309 17.36 11.41 -1.42
CA ARG A 309 18.45 10.44 -1.58
C ARG A 309 18.07 9.05 -1.09
N SER A 310 17.39 8.96 0.06
CA SER A 310 17.00 7.67 0.63
C SER A 310 15.93 6.99 -0.22
N VAL A 311 14.96 7.75 -0.75
CA VAL A 311 13.95 7.25 -1.69
C VAL A 311 14.59 6.75 -2.98
N ASN A 312 15.50 7.54 -3.57
CA ASN A 312 16.18 7.18 -4.81
C ASN A 312 17.08 5.95 -4.62
N ARG A 313 17.76 5.83 -3.46
CA ARG A 313 18.54 4.63 -3.09
C ARG A 313 17.65 3.41 -2.96
N SER A 314 16.48 3.54 -2.33
CA SER A 314 15.51 2.45 -2.24
C SER A 314 15.05 2.00 -3.63
N HIS A 315 14.85 2.92 -4.59
CA HIS A 315 14.55 2.52 -5.96
C HIS A 315 15.73 1.80 -6.63
N GLN A 316 16.95 2.27 -6.45
CA GLN A 316 18.14 1.60 -6.96
C GLN A 316 18.26 0.16 -6.40
N ASN A 317 17.97 -0.05 -5.11
CA ASN A 317 17.84 -1.38 -4.55
C ASN A 317 16.84 -2.24 -5.33
N MET A 318 15.66 -1.71 -5.65
CA MET A 318 14.63 -2.47 -6.38
C MET A 318 15.11 -2.88 -7.79
N ARG A 319 15.89 -2.02 -8.45
CA ARG A 319 16.53 -2.34 -9.73
C ARG A 319 17.56 -3.45 -9.60
N ASP A 320 18.50 -3.30 -8.66
CA ASP A 320 19.63 -4.21 -8.46
C ASP A 320 19.18 -5.63 -8.08
N TYR A 321 17.95 -5.76 -7.59
CA TYR A 321 17.33 -7.04 -7.20
C TYR A 321 16.20 -7.50 -8.13
N ASP A 322 16.16 -6.97 -9.35
CA ASP A 322 15.21 -7.36 -10.39
C ASP A 322 13.72 -7.18 -10.00
N ILE A 323 13.42 -6.18 -9.17
CA ILE A 323 12.04 -5.85 -8.76
C ILE A 323 11.44 -4.76 -9.67
N SER A 324 12.26 -3.95 -10.32
CA SER A 324 11.83 -2.93 -11.28
C SER A 324 11.84 -3.46 -12.72
N CYS A 325 11.45 -2.62 -13.67
CA CYS A 325 11.48 -2.92 -15.09
C CYS A 325 11.93 -1.69 -15.90
N PRO A 326 12.39 -1.89 -17.16
CA PRO A 326 12.92 -0.80 -17.99
C PRO A 326 11.96 0.38 -18.16
N GLU A 327 10.67 0.13 -18.27
CA GLU A 327 9.63 1.14 -18.44
C GLU A 327 9.54 2.06 -17.20
N ILE A 328 9.55 1.46 -16.01
CA ILE A 328 9.52 2.20 -14.75
C ILE A 328 10.83 2.94 -14.53
N ASP A 329 11.96 2.30 -14.80
CA ASP A 329 13.28 2.92 -14.69
C ASP A 329 13.42 4.11 -15.64
N TRP A 330 12.83 4.03 -16.83
CA TRP A 330 12.78 5.14 -17.76
C TRP A 330 12.05 6.36 -17.17
N ILE A 331 10.86 6.15 -16.59
CA ILE A 331 10.10 7.24 -15.95
C ILE A 331 10.91 7.85 -14.82
N LEU A 332 11.50 7.03 -13.94
CA LEU A 332 12.23 7.52 -12.77
C LEU A 332 13.54 8.19 -13.15
N LYS A 333 14.19 7.78 -14.23
CA LYS A 333 15.33 8.52 -14.79
C LYS A 333 14.92 9.93 -15.22
N ARG A 334 13.73 10.11 -15.83
CA ARG A 334 13.21 11.44 -16.19
C ARG A 334 12.97 12.32 -14.96
N VAL A 335 12.58 11.73 -13.81
CA VAL A 335 12.45 12.49 -12.55
C VAL A 335 13.78 13.12 -12.13
N HIS A 336 14.89 12.39 -12.24
CA HIS A 336 16.23 12.92 -11.95
C HIS A 336 16.66 14.03 -12.92
N GLU A 337 16.28 13.91 -14.19
CA GLU A 337 16.60 14.93 -15.20
C GLU A 337 15.84 16.25 -15.01
N LEU A 338 14.82 16.29 -14.13
CA LEU A 338 14.13 17.52 -13.73
C LEU A 338 14.89 18.33 -12.69
N ASP A 339 15.92 17.76 -12.06
CA ASP A 339 16.76 18.49 -11.11
C ASP A 339 17.64 19.50 -11.86
N GLU A 340 17.93 20.64 -11.22
CA GLU A 340 18.74 21.71 -11.82
C GLU A 340 20.16 21.24 -12.15
N ASN A 341 20.68 20.32 -11.36
CA ASN A 341 21.93 19.64 -11.59
C ASN A 341 21.75 18.13 -11.47
N PRO A 342 21.32 17.44 -12.54
CA PRO A 342 21.02 16.02 -12.53
C PRO A 342 22.19 15.12 -12.13
N ASP A 343 23.43 15.62 -12.29
CA ASP A 343 24.64 14.88 -11.93
C ASP A 343 25.02 15.05 -10.45
N ASP A 344 24.43 16.02 -9.74
CA ASP A 344 24.61 16.17 -8.29
C ASP A 344 23.64 15.29 -7.51
N LEU A 345 24.00 14.02 -7.36
CA LEU A 345 23.23 13.08 -6.56
C LEU A 345 23.21 13.39 -5.05
N ARG A 346 23.96 14.41 -4.59
CA ARG A 346 24.02 14.77 -3.18
C ARG A 346 22.84 15.64 -2.74
N ASN A 347 22.30 16.45 -3.64
CA ASN A 347 21.24 17.41 -3.34
C ASN A 347 20.02 17.29 -4.27
N PRO A 348 19.42 16.10 -4.39
CA PRO A 348 18.24 15.94 -5.24
C PRO A 348 17.07 16.75 -4.69
N VAL A 349 16.35 17.41 -5.59
CA VAL A 349 15.15 18.20 -5.26
C VAL A 349 13.86 17.48 -5.66
N ASN A 350 13.98 16.38 -6.38
CA ASN A 350 12.91 15.48 -6.80
C ASN A 350 13.29 14.04 -6.46
N CYS A 351 12.30 13.19 -6.22
CA CYS A 351 12.55 11.77 -6.01
C CYS A 351 11.37 10.91 -6.48
N GLY A 352 11.63 9.64 -6.66
CA GLY A 352 10.62 8.68 -7.00
C GLY A 352 11.08 7.23 -6.86
N ARG A 353 10.11 6.34 -6.73
CA ARG A 353 10.36 4.92 -6.53
C ARG A 353 9.19 4.10 -7.06
N ILE A 354 9.48 2.90 -7.53
CA ILE A 354 8.46 1.86 -7.73
C ILE A 354 7.78 1.53 -6.39
N THR A 355 6.48 1.27 -6.40
CA THR A 355 5.75 0.79 -5.23
C THR A 355 4.94 -0.45 -5.57
N GLY A 356 4.68 -1.30 -4.58
CA GLY A 356 4.02 -2.60 -4.76
C GLY A 356 5.02 -3.76 -4.79
N LYS A 357 4.51 -4.98 -4.84
CA LYS A 357 5.27 -6.22 -4.71
C LYS A 357 6.13 -6.60 -5.93
N GLY A 358 6.86 -5.67 -6.47
CA GLY A 358 7.73 -5.91 -7.62
C GLY A 358 6.98 -5.99 -8.95
N PHE A 359 7.66 -5.74 -10.05
CA PHE A 359 7.15 -5.58 -11.42
C PHE A 359 5.78 -4.90 -11.41
N GLY A 360 5.65 -3.95 -10.47
CA GLY A 360 4.42 -3.24 -10.23
C GLY A 360 4.23 -2.20 -11.31
N ARG A 361 2.99 -1.84 -11.51
CA ARG A 361 2.60 -0.75 -12.39
C ARG A 361 2.76 0.59 -11.71
N GLY A 362 2.77 0.57 -10.37
CA GLY A 362 2.71 1.75 -9.52
C GLY A 362 4.07 2.39 -9.28
N ILE A 363 4.11 3.70 -9.46
CA ILE A 363 5.24 4.56 -9.10
C ILE A 363 4.71 5.68 -8.23
N TYR A 364 5.46 6.08 -7.23
CA TYR A 364 5.25 7.39 -6.64
C TYR A 364 6.44 8.31 -6.94
N THR A 365 6.15 9.58 -7.10
CA THR A 365 7.15 10.64 -7.21
C THR A 365 6.80 11.80 -6.29
N ILE A 366 7.81 12.47 -5.76
CA ILE A 366 7.65 13.67 -4.93
C ILE A 366 8.49 14.76 -5.59
N LEU A 367 7.79 15.71 -6.22
CA LEU A 367 8.38 16.70 -7.09
C LEU A 367 8.20 18.11 -6.53
N ARG A 368 9.10 19.03 -6.90
CA ARG A 368 8.80 20.46 -6.78
C ARG A 368 7.53 20.78 -7.56
N ASN A 369 6.71 21.67 -7.04
CA ASN A 369 5.45 22.07 -7.69
C ASN A 369 5.68 22.58 -9.11
N SER A 370 6.79 23.30 -9.36
CA SER A 370 7.20 23.79 -10.69
C SER A 370 7.51 22.69 -11.71
N ASP A 371 7.87 21.49 -11.26
CA ASP A 371 8.32 20.40 -12.12
C ASP A 371 7.19 19.43 -12.49
N VAL A 372 6.02 19.55 -11.86
CA VAL A 372 4.86 18.68 -12.10
C VAL A 372 4.41 18.72 -13.55
N GLY A 373 4.39 19.91 -14.17
CA GLY A 373 4.04 20.06 -15.59
C GLY A 373 5.00 19.30 -16.51
N LYS A 374 6.30 19.53 -16.32
CA LYS A 374 7.36 18.86 -17.08
C LYS A 374 7.32 17.33 -16.92
N TYR A 375 7.03 16.84 -15.71
CA TYR A 375 6.88 15.40 -15.48
C TYR A 375 5.72 14.82 -16.30
N LYS A 376 4.58 15.50 -16.37
CA LYS A 376 3.44 15.06 -17.17
C LYS A 376 3.77 15.01 -18.66
N GLU A 377 4.53 15.99 -19.18
CA GLU A 377 5.04 15.96 -20.55
C GLU A 377 5.93 14.73 -20.82
N LYS A 378 6.75 14.33 -19.82
CA LYS A 378 7.54 13.10 -19.92
C LYS A 378 6.69 11.83 -19.91
N LEU A 379 5.55 11.84 -19.26
CA LEU A 379 4.60 10.72 -19.35
C LEU A 379 3.95 10.61 -20.75
N GLU A 380 3.76 11.71 -21.46
CA GLU A 380 3.33 11.68 -22.88
C GLU A 380 4.42 11.12 -23.79
N GLU A 381 5.71 11.44 -23.52
CA GLU A 381 6.84 10.81 -24.22
C GLU A 381 6.90 9.31 -23.94
N TYR A 382 6.68 8.88 -22.68
CA TYR A 382 6.61 7.49 -22.30
C TYR A 382 5.56 6.73 -23.10
N GLU A 383 4.35 7.28 -23.25
CA GLU A 383 3.29 6.66 -24.05
C GLU A 383 3.72 6.44 -25.52
N LYS A 384 4.40 7.42 -26.11
CA LYS A 384 4.92 7.32 -27.48
C LYS A 384 5.99 6.25 -27.64
N ILE A 385 6.81 6.04 -26.62
CA ILE A 385 7.95 5.09 -26.66
C ILE A 385 7.49 3.67 -26.37
N PHE A 386 6.68 3.47 -25.32
CA PHE A 386 6.32 2.15 -24.80
C PHE A 386 4.91 1.70 -25.19
N GLY A 387 4.06 2.59 -25.70
CA GLY A 387 2.69 2.27 -26.11
C GLY A 387 1.71 2.08 -24.94
N PHE A 388 2.11 2.41 -23.71
CA PHE A 388 1.24 2.38 -22.53
C PHE A 388 0.81 3.79 -22.16
N SER A 389 -0.49 4.02 -21.97
CA SER A 389 -1.04 5.34 -21.62
C SER A 389 -1.06 5.51 -20.08
N PRO A 390 -0.01 6.07 -19.44
CA PRO A 390 0.11 6.10 -18.00
C PRO A 390 -0.96 7.00 -17.38
N LYS A 391 -1.39 6.64 -16.16
CA LYS A 391 -2.33 7.45 -15.39
C LYS A 391 -1.64 8.03 -14.19
N CYS A 392 -1.71 9.35 -14.04
CA CYS A 392 -1.03 10.08 -12.98
C CYS A 392 -2.02 10.85 -12.11
N TYR A 393 -1.90 10.73 -10.78
CA TYR A 393 -2.77 11.33 -9.78
C TYR A 393 -1.95 12.15 -8.80
N SER A 394 -2.37 13.39 -8.57
CA SER A 394 -1.86 14.17 -7.43
C SER A 394 -2.57 13.71 -6.16
N VAL A 395 -1.80 13.34 -5.15
CA VAL A 395 -2.32 12.82 -3.89
C VAL A 395 -1.77 13.57 -2.69
N LYS A 396 -2.48 13.42 -1.57
CA LYS A 396 -2.08 13.99 -0.28
C LYS A 396 -2.27 12.93 0.81
N PRO A 397 -1.50 13.01 1.92
CA PRO A 397 -1.74 12.20 3.09
C PRO A 397 -3.17 12.38 3.58
N ALA A 398 -3.88 11.27 3.80
CA ALA A 398 -5.30 11.26 4.14
C ALA A 398 -5.55 10.63 5.51
N ASN A 399 -6.73 10.94 6.07
CA ASN A 399 -7.20 10.28 7.27
C ASN A 399 -7.53 8.81 7.01
N GLY A 400 -7.36 7.98 8.03
CA GLY A 400 -7.76 6.59 8.04
C GLY A 400 -9.26 6.40 7.86
N VAL A 401 -9.68 5.16 8.01
CA VAL A 401 -11.07 4.75 7.84
C VAL A 401 -12.03 5.53 8.77
N ARG A 402 -13.20 5.88 8.23
CA ARG A 402 -14.28 6.56 8.95
C ARG A 402 -15.63 6.11 8.45
N LEU A 403 -16.65 6.31 9.29
CA LEU A 403 -18.07 6.22 8.90
C LEU A 403 -18.59 7.61 8.53
N ILE A 404 -19.58 7.65 7.64
CA ILE A 404 -20.24 8.87 7.18
C ILE A 404 -21.75 8.68 7.27
#